data_265e5b431c16a7cccacd8f090455b8fd
#
_entry.id   265e5b431c16a7cccacd8f090455b8fd
#
_cell.length_a   1.000
_cell.length_b   1.000
_cell.length_c   1.000
_cell.angle_alpha   90.00
_cell.angle_beta   90.00
_cell.angle_gamma   90.00
#
_symmetry.space_group_name_H-M   'P 1'
#
loop_
_entity.id
_entity.type
_entity.pdbx_description
1 polymer ?
#
loop_
_entity_poly.entity_id
_entity_poly.type
_entity_poly.pdbx_seq_one_letter_code
_entity_poly.pdbx_strand_id
1 'polypeptide(L)'
;MSNTSGLFKDLTQIKEARNGRLASWDQRGKNQDYWEIPAGETISLGEVEGPGCITHIWMTSSCRRVKAPAILDPVQQASAAPVMEIHPALGVIWDDYDPFYYRKVLIKMTWDDQDTPSVLVPFGDFFCIGNCYPGNFSSLPFNVSLKPEEAGRYGAPCSVSCYFPMPFDKKARIEIINENDMPFILYFNIDYEMYKEPLEEETAYFHACWNRENPCKGWGNDIQVNSPEVNNVSNLKGENNYVLLDVEGKGHYVGCNLTVKHYQGSWWGEGNDMFFIDGEEYPSLNGTGTEDYFNHAWGMQRNAFPFFGTIVHEGDTDGFQVSYRFHITDPVRFEKQLKVTIEHGHANHLSDDWSSTAYWYQVLPTAIPLKVLPVEQRLPNVPELKAPKGELSNLTEEMKQARESFEKRSEEYGEARIEQFQIKENKARRESKLNTEFAGKLREDYQ
;
A
#
# COMPACT_ATOMS: atom_id res chain seq x y z
N MET A 1 12.22 0.00 35.35
CA MET A 1 11.77 1.41 35.21
C MET A 1 10.91 1.46 33.96
N SER A 2 9.64 1.84 34.06
CA SER A 2 8.74 1.90 32.92
C SER A 2 9.15 3.04 32.00
N ASN A 3 9.75 2.71 30.86
CA ASN A 3 10.00 3.68 29.79
C ASN A 3 8.67 4.01 29.09
N THR A 4 7.88 4.88 29.67
CA THR A 4 6.81 5.58 28.97
C THR A 4 7.42 6.80 28.28
N SER A 5 8.18 6.62 27.20
CA SER A 5 8.53 7.72 26.31
C SER A 5 7.29 8.06 25.49
N GLY A 6 6.58 9.09 25.86
CA GLY A 6 5.52 9.65 25.01
C GLY A 6 6.15 10.40 23.82
N LEU A 7 5.48 10.40 22.68
CA LEU A 7 5.92 11.05 21.43
C LEU A 7 6.48 12.48 21.61
N PHE A 8 5.97 13.24 22.59
CA PHE A 8 6.41 14.60 22.90
C PHE A 8 7.44 14.69 24.04
N LYS A 9 7.69 13.59 24.78
CA LYS A 9 8.62 13.63 25.92
C LYS A 9 10.05 13.91 25.48
N ASP A 10 10.43 13.36 24.33
CA ASP A 10 11.77 13.52 23.78
C ASP A 10 12.03 14.95 23.28
N LEU A 11 10.98 15.73 22.98
CA LEU A 11 11.12 17.14 22.56
C LEU A 11 11.69 18.03 23.69
N THR A 12 11.55 17.63 24.93
CA THR A 12 12.08 18.36 26.09
C THR A 12 13.53 17.98 26.42
N GLN A 13 14.08 16.97 25.73
CA GLN A 13 15.47 16.52 25.89
C GLN A 13 16.32 17.08 24.75
N ILE A 14 17.36 17.81 25.08
CA ILE A 14 18.33 18.31 24.10
C ILE A 14 19.19 17.13 23.68
N LYS A 15 19.06 16.72 22.42
CA LYS A 15 19.92 15.70 21.82
C LYS A 15 21.21 16.32 21.31
N GLU A 16 22.33 15.62 21.47
CA GLU A 16 23.58 15.97 20.80
C GLU A 16 23.56 15.53 19.33
N ALA A 17 22.75 16.19 18.53
CA ALA A 17 22.59 15.91 17.12
C ALA A 17 22.59 17.22 16.31
N ARG A 18 22.97 17.09 15.03
CA ARG A 18 22.90 18.18 14.05
C ARG A 18 21.83 17.83 13.01
N ASN A 19 20.90 18.75 12.76
CA ASN A 19 19.91 18.58 11.70
C ASN A 19 20.48 18.88 10.32
N GLY A 20 20.04 18.12 9.34
CA GLY A 20 20.28 18.34 7.92
C GLY A 20 19.04 18.08 7.08
N ARG A 21 19.10 18.48 5.82
CA ARG A 21 18.02 18.29 4.84
C ARG A 21 18.58 18.05 3.45
N LEU A 22 18.14 16.98 2.79
CA LEU A 22 18.20 16.87 1.33
C LEU A 22 16.90 17.44 0.76
N ALA A 23 17.00 18.28 -0.26
CA ALA A 23 15.81 18.92 -0.84
C ALA A 23 16.03 19.32 -2.30
N SER A 24 14.94 19.42 -3.02
CA SER A 24 14.94 19.78 -4.44
C SER A 24 15.03 21.29 -4.71
N TRP A 25 15.24 22.13 -3.71
CA TRP A 25 15.27 23.59 -3.84
C TRP A 25 16.30 24.08 -4.88
N ASP A 26 15.97 25.17 -5.57
CA ASP A 26 16.85 25.77 -6.58
C ASP A 26 18.07 26.41 -5.92
N GLN A 27 19.20 25.75 -6.00
CA GLN A 27 20.48 26.20 -5.39
C GLN A 27 20.96 27.58 -5.90
N ARG A 28 20.39 28.10 -6.98
CA ARG A 28 20.63 29.44 -7.47
C ARG A 28 19.84 30.51 -6.70
N GLY A 29 19.01 30.11 -5.72
CA GLY A 29 18.13 31.00 -4.97
C GLY A 29 16.94 31.53 -5.78
N LYS A 30 16.58 30.82 -6.85
CA LYS A 30 15.39 31.09 -7.67
C LYS A 30 14.25 30.17 -7.22
N ASN A 31 13.24 29.95 -8.03
CA ASN A 31 12.04 29.20 -7.66
C ASN A 31 11.76 28.03 -8.62
N GLN A 32 12.79 27.42 -9.20
CA GLN A 32 12.67 26.19 -9.97
C GLN A 32 13.04 25.01 -9.08
N ASP A 33 12.18 24.73 -8.07
CA ASP A 33 12.46 23.83 -6.94
C ASP A 33 12.13 22.37 -7.21
N TYR A 34 11.84 21.98 -8.44
CA TYR A 34 11.61 20.58 -8.81
C TYR A 34 12.80 19.98 -9.53
N TRP A 35 12.94 18.66 -9.37
CA TRP A 35 13.84 17.87 -10.19
C TRP A 35 13.03 17.13 -11.26
N GLU A 36 13.55 17.14 -12.48
CA GLU A 36 13.04 16.34 -13.58
C GLU A 36 13.91 15.11 -13.74
N ILE A 37 13.34 13.93 -13.50
CA ILE A 37 14.00 12.66 -13.65
C ILE A 37 13.62 12.08 -15.00
N PRO A 38 14.55 11.98 -15.97
CA PRO A 38 14.24 11.51 -17.31
C PRO A 38 13.68 10.10 -17.33
N ALA A 39 12.98 9.77 -18.41
CA ALA A 39 12.49 8.43 -18.69
C ALA A 39 13.62 7.40 -18.69
N GLY A 40 13.46 6.28 -18.00
CA GLY A 40 14.43 5.20 -17.92
C GLY A 40 15.64 5.45 -17.01
N GLU A 41 15.72 6.59 -16.32
CA GLU A 41 16.89 6.97 -15.53
C GLU A 41 16.71 6.66 -14.03
N THR A 42 17.85 6.45 -13.37
CA THR A 42 17.96 6.36 -11.92
C THR A 42 18.73 7.57 -11.41
N ILE A 43 18.16 8.31 -10.46
CA ILE A 43 18.79 9.49 -9.87
C ILE A 43 18.87 9.32 -8.36
N SER A 44 20.05 9.60 -7.79
CA SER A 44 20.23 9.75 -6.35
C SER A 44 19.68 11.11 -5.90
N LEU A 45 18.72 11.08 -4.95
CA LEU A 45 18.23 12.30 -4.29
C LEU A 45 19.27 12.85 -3.32
N GLY A 46 20.20 12.00 -2.87
CA GLY A 46 21.33 12.36 -2.04
C GLY A 46 21.89 11.19 -1.26
N GLU A 47 23.10 11.42 -0.77
CA GLU A 47 23.77 10.55 0.19
C GLU A 47 24.08 11.36 1.45
N VAL A 48 23.87 10.74 2.61
CA VAL A 48 24.17 11.34 3.91
C VAL A 48 25.16 10.44 4.61
N GLU A 49 26.34 10.99 4.93
CA GLU A 49 27.33 10.30 5.76
C GLU A 49 26.83 10.26 7.21
N GLY A 50 27.00 9.10 7.87
CA GLY A 50 26.51 8.84 9.23
C GLY A 50 27.56 9.05 10.32
N PRO A 51 27.21 8.69 11.57
CA PRO A 51 25.95 8.09 11.98
C PRO A 51 24.79 9.09 12.05
N GLY A 52 23.58 8.58 11.80
CA GLY A 52 22.40 9.45 11.77
C GLY A 52 21.08 8.71 11.65
N CYS A 53 20.01 9.49 11.43
CA CYS A 53 18.67 8.95 11.22
C CYS A 53 17.87 9.89 10.32
N ILE A 54 17.26 9.37 9.26
CA ILE A 54 16.23 10.10 8.52
C ILE A 54 14.97 10.12 9.41
N THR A 55 14.43 11.31 9.65
CA THR A 55 13.32 11.53 10.58
C THR A 55 12.02 11.88 9.89
N HIS A 56 12.10 12.40 8.66
CA HIS A 56 10.93 12.80 7.89
C HIS A 56 11.25 12.81 6.39
N ILE A 57 10.33 12.32 5.60
CA ILE A 57 10.32 12.43 4.14
C ILE A 57 9.02 13.10 3.74
N TRP A 58 9.11 14.20 3.01
CA TRP A 58 7.99 14.82 2.32
C TRP A 58 8.28 14.88 0.84
N MET A 59 7.30 14.50 0.01
CA MET A 59 7.40 14.55 -1.44
C MET A 59 6.07 14.95 -2.08
N THR A 60 6.17 15.55 -3.27
CA THR A 60 5.05 15.65 -4.21
C THR A 60 5.57 15.46 -5.63
N SER A 61 4.76 14.83 -6.47
CA SER A 61 5.21 14.39 -7.77
C SER A 61 4.13 14.48 -8.84
N SER A 62 4.56 14.50 -10.07
CA SER A 62 3.72 14.29 -11.25
C SER A 62 4.51 13.66 -12.38
N CYS A 63 3.83 13.00 -13.29
CA CYS A 63 4.44 12.44 -14.49
C CYS A 63 3.72 13.01 -15.71
N ARG A 64 4.30 14.04 -16.30
CA ARG A 64 3.70 14.80 -17.39
C ARG A 64 4.76 15.16 -18.42
N ARG A 65 4.37 15.23 -19.67
CA ARG A 65 5.19 15.70 -20.76
C ARG A 65 4.83 17.13 -21.09
N VAL A 66 5.83 18.02 -21.12
CA VAL A 66 5.65 19.40 -21.55
C VAL A 66 5.50 19.44 -23.07
N LYS A 67 4.39 19.98 -23.56
CA LYS A 67 4.13 20.18 -24.98
C LYS A 67 4.84 21.40 -25.52
N ALA A 68 4.68 22.54 -24.87
CA ALA A 68 5.23 23.82 -25.28
C ALA A 68 5.26 24.82 -24.11
N PRO A 69 6.10 25.84 -24.15
CA PRO A 69 5.94 27.01 -23.30
C PRO A 69 4.55 27.62 -23.53
N ALA A 70 3.86 28.02 -22.46
CA ALA A 70 2.60 28.76 -22.59
C ALA A 70 2.88 30.17 -23.01
N ILE A 71 2.87 30.44 -24.33
CA ILE A 71 2.98 31.80 -24.91
C ILE A 71 1.57 32.43 -24.92
N LEU A 72 0.89 32.41 -23.79
CA LEU A 72 -0.46 32.96 -23.66
C LEU A 72 -0.39 34.18 -22.73
N ASP A 73 -1.03 35.25 -23.12
CA ASP A 73 -1.29 36.32 -22.17
C ASP A 73 -2.25 35.87 -21.05
N PRO A 74 -2.38 36.62 -19.95
CA PRO A 74 -3.21 36.21 -18.81
C PRO A 74 -4.68 35.95 -19.18
N VAL A 75 -5.23 36.62 -20.19
CA VAL A 75 -6.63 36.42 -20.62
C VAL A 75 -6.76 35.13 -21.41
N GLN A 76 -5.80 34.87 -22.30
CA GLN A 76 -5.74 33.63 -23.07
C GLN A 76 -5.51 32.41 -22.13
N GLN A 77 -4.67 32.56 -21.12
CA GLN A 77 -4.49 31.53 -20.09
C GLN A 77 -5.78 31.22 -19.36
N ALA A 78 -6.53 32.21 -18.91
CA ALA A 78 -7.80 32.04 -18.21
C ALA A 78 -8.89 31.39 -19.09
N SER A 79 -8.94 31.73 -20.38
CA SER A 79 -9.92 31.12 -21.31
C SER A 79 -9.53 29.74 -21.82
N ALA A 80 -8.23 29.42 -21.87
CA ALA A 80 -7.72 28.13 -22.33
C ALA A 80 -7.65 27.08 -21.20
N ALA A 81 -7.57 27.50 -19.95
CA ALA A 81 -7.44 26.62 -18.78
C ALA A 81 -8.49 25.48 -18.67
N PRO A 82 -9.75 25.65 -19.09
CA PRO A 82 -10.74 24.57 -19.11
C PRO A 82 -10.49 23.50 -20.19
N VAL A 83 -9.71 23.84 -21.23
CA VAL A 83 -9.52 23.00 -22.43
C VAL A 83 -8.09 22.45 -22.49
N MET A 84 -7.13 23.17 -21.90
CA MET A 84 -5.71 22.84 -21.92
C MET A 84 -5.18 22.84 -20.49
N GLU A 85 -4.53 21.78 -20.08
CA GLU A 85 -3.86 21.75 -18.78
C GLU A 85 -2.64 22.71 -18.79
N ILE A 86 -2.90 23.97 -18.55
CA ILE A 86 -1.85 25.00 -18.41
C ILE A 86 -1.49 25.10 -16.95
N HIS A 87 -0.21 24.96 -16.64
CA HIS A 87 0.28 25.26 -15.30
C HIS A 87 0.65 26.75 -15.22
N PRO A 88 -0.20 27.61 -14.60
CA PRO A 88 -0.02 29.07 -14.67
C PRO A 88 1.32 29.55 -14.11
N ALA A 89 1.80 28.89 -13.05
CA ALA A 89 3.07 29.26 -12.41
C ALA A 89 4.31 28.84 -13.21
N LEU A 90 4.23 27.77 -14.00
CA LEU A 90 5.34 27.28 -14.80
C LEU A 90 5.32 27.84 -16.25
N GLY A 91 4.21 28.42 -16.67
CA GLY A 91 4.03 28.90 -18.02
C GLY A 91 4.17 27.82 -19.09
N VAL A 92 3.72 26.61 -18.82
CA VAL A 92 3.84 25.46 -19.71
C VAL A 92 2.48 24.83 -19.98
N ILE A 93 2.36 24.22 -21.15
CA ILE A 93 1.20 23.41 -21.55
C ILE A 93 1.63 21.95 -21.45
N TRP A 94 0.88 21.17 -20.69
CA TRP A 94 1.07 19.73 -20.62
C TRP A 94 0.45 19.06 -21.85
N ASP A 95 1.17 18.14 -22.47
CA ASP A 95 0.71 17.38 -23.63
C ASP A 95 -0.02 16.12 -23.20
N ASP A 96 0.51 15.51 -22.17
CA ASP A 96 0.08 14.20 -21.73
C ASP A 96 0.42 13.99 -20.26
N TYR A 97 -0.27 13.04 -19.64
CA TYR A 97 0.00 12.67 -18.27
C TYR A 97 -0.18 11.15 -18.09
N ASP A 98 0.66 10.52 -17.28
CA ASP A 98 0.57 9.07 -17.00
C ASP A 98 -0.22 8.81 -15.73
N PRO A 99 -1.41 8.17 -15.82
CA PRO A 99 -2.24 7.86 -14.65
C PRO A 99 -1.65 6.75 -13.78
N PHE A 100 -0.66 5.99 -14.26
CA PHE A 100 -0.11 4.83 -13.56
C PHE A 100 1.35 5.00 -13.12
N TYR A 101 1.88 6.22 -13.17
CA TYR A 101 3.27 6.49 -12.85
C TYR A 101 3.67 6.07 -11.43
N TYR A 102 2.75 6.09 -10.47
CA TYR A 102 3.02 5.66 -9.10
C TYR A 102 3.56 4.22 -8.99
N ARG A 103 3.24 3.35 -9.96
CA ARG A 103 3.75 1.98 -10.04
C ARG A 103 4.83 1.77 -11.11
N LYS A 104 5.13 2.78 -11.93
CA LYS A 104 6.25 2.77 -12.88
C LYS A 104 7.50 3.41 -12.30
N VAL A 105 7.39 4.19 -11.25
CA VAL A 105 8.51 4.79 -10.52
C VAL A 105 8.75 4.03 -9.23
N LEU A 106 10.02 3.75 -8.92
CA LEU A 106 10.41 3.07 -7.69
C LEU A 106 11.16 4.03 -6.77
N ILE A 107 10.94 3.87 -5.47
CA ILE A 107 11.80 4.41 -4.43
C ILE A 107 12.75 3.31 -3.94
N LYS A 108 14.04 3.63 -3.88
CA LYS A 108 15.09 2.73 -3.44
C LYS A 108 15.89 3.38 -2.33
N MET A 109 16.14 2.65 -1.24
CA MET A 109 16.99 3.12 -0.14
C MET A 109 17.98 2.05 0.24
N THR A 110 19.23 2.47 0.47
CA THR A 110 20.32 1.59 0.86
C THR A 110 21.03 2.18 2.07
N TRP A 111 21.23 1.34 3.07
CA TRP A 111 21.89 1.72 4.32
C TRP A 111 23.31 1.19 4.35
N ASP A 112 24.20 2.03 4.86
CA ASP A 112 25.61 1.73 5.08
C ASP A 112 26.31 1.19 3.80
N ASP A 113 27.15 0.19 3.94
CA ASP A 113 27.89 -0.41 2.82
C ASP A 113 27.19 -1.64 2.24
N GLN A 114 25.85 -1.72 2.35
CA GLN A 114 25.10 -2.85 1.78
C GLN A 114 25.07 -2.79 0.26
N ASP A 115 25.33 -3.92 -0.39
CA ASP A 115 25.21 -4.06 -1.86
C ASP A 115 23.74 -4.15 -2.31
N THR A 116 22.84 -4.59 -1.42
CA THR A 116 21.42 -4.75 -1.68
C THR A 116 20.62 -3.66 -0.99
N PRO A 117 19.57 -3.11 -1.64
CA PRO A 117 18.71 -2.13 -1.01
C PRO A 117 17.88 -2.74 0.12
N SER A 118 17.64 -1.97 1.16
CA SER A 118 16.70 -2.30 2.24
C SER A 118 15.27 -1.84 1.92
N VAL A 119 15.11 -0.91 0.99
CA VAL A 119 13.82 -0.46 0.47
C VAL A 119 13.87 -0.51 -1.05
N LEU A 120 12.92 -1.22 -1.66
CA LEU A 120 12.71 -1.23 -3.11
C LEU A 120 11.22 -1.47 -3.39
N VAL A 121 10.47 -0.39 -3.62
CA VAL A 121 9.01 -0.38 -3.64
C VAL A 121 8.52 0.58 -4.71
N PRO A 122 7.39 0.32 -5.40
CA PRO A 122 6.72 1.33 -6.22
C PRO A 122 6.43 2.58 -5.40
N PHE A 123 6.72 3.74 -5.99
CA PHE A 123 6.67 5.02 -5.28
C PHE A 123 5.33 5.27 -4.58
N GLY A 124 4.21 5.01 -5.26
CA GLY A 124 2.90 5.19 -4.65
C GLY A 124 2.60 4.21 -3.52
N ASP A 125 2.90 2.94 -3.75
CA ASP A 125 2.63 1.86 -2.78
C ASP A 125 3.49 2.03 -1.50
N PHE A 126 4.67 2.66 -1.57
CA PHE A 126 5.46 3.03 -0.40
C PHE A 126 4.72 3.98 0.53
N PHE A 127 3.92 4.89 0.00
CA PHE A 127 3.12 5.87 0.74
C PHE A 127 1.64 5.46 0.90
N CYS A 128 1.32 4.19 0.79
CA CYS A 128 -0.05 3.67 0.86
C CYS A 128 -0.98 4.16 -0.28
N ILE A 129 -0.43 4.56 -1.42
CA ILE A 129 -1.20 4.86 -2.63
C ILE A 129 -1.31 3.57 -3.45
N GLY A 130 -2.19 2.68 -3.02
CA GLY A 130 -2.44 1.43 -3.73
C GLY A 130 -3.11 1.66 -5.07
N ASN A 131 -2.81 0.80 -6.03
CA ASN A 131 -3.44 0.79 -7.36
C ASN A 131 -3.33 2.13 -8.12
N CYS A 132 -2.29 2.94 -7.86
CA CYS A 132 -2.11 4.29 -8.41
C CYS A 132 -3.26 5.27 -8.13
N TYR A 133 -4.05 5.02 -7.09
CA TYR A 133 -5.26 5.78 -6.76
C TYR A 133 -5.11 6.44 -5.38
N PRO A 134 -4.67 7.70 -5.33
CA PRO A 134 -4.44 8.40 -4.07
C PRO A 134 -5.74 8.75 -3.36
N GLY A 135 -5.74 8.64 -2.05
CA GLY A 135 -6.80 9.08 -1.16
C GLY A 135 -6.25 9.88 0.01
N ASN A 136 -6.99 10.87 0.47
CA ASN A 136 -6.62 11.61 1.68
C ASN A 136 -6.65 10.70 2.91
N PHE A 137 -5.54 10.63 3.63
CA PHE A 137 -5.51 9.98 4.93
C PHE A 137 -4.40 10.54 5.82
N SER A 138 -4.52 10.28 7.10
CA SER A 138 -3.52 10.60 8.10
C SER A 138 -3.39 9.43 9.08
N SER A 139 -2.20 8.87 9.15
CA SER A 139 -1.79 7.90 10.17
C SER A 139 -0.60 8.45 10.95
N LEU A 140 -0.09 7.69 11.93
CA LEU A 140 1.10 8.12 12.65
C LEU A 140 2.34 8.13 11.72
N PRO A 141 2.64 7.04 10.95
CA PRO A 141 3.85 7.02 10.12
C PRO A 141 3.68 7.61 8.71
N PHE A 142 2.48 7.63 8.14
CA PHE A 142 2.25 8.12 6.79
C PHE A 142 1.08 9.07 6.67
N ASN A 143 1.23 10.08 5.80
CA ASN A 143 0.15 10.99 5.44
C ASN A 143 0.13 11.22 3.94
N VAL A 144 -1.08 11.30 3.36
CA VAL A 144 -1.31 11.72 1.98
C VAL A 144 -2.32 12.87 1.98
N SER A 145 -1.98 13.96 1.31
CA SER A 145 -2.87 15.10 1.15
C SER A 145 -3.10 15.39 -0.33
N LEU A 146 -4.36 15.38 -0.71
CA LEU A 146 -4.87 15.47 -2.07
C LEU A 146 -5.89 16.61 -2.14
N LYS A 147 -5.85 17.41 -3.18
CA LYS A 147 -6.90 18.42 -3.42
C LYS A 147 -8.23 17.75 -3.71
N PRO A 148 -9.38 18.33 -3.27
CA PRO A 148 -10.70 17.75 -3.51
C PRO A 148 -11.00 17.50 -4.99
N GLU A 149 -10.58 18.38 -5.89
CA GLU A 149 -10.76 18.26 -7.34
C GLU A 149 -9.94 17.15 -7.99
N GLU A 150 -8.92 16.64 -7.29
CA GLU A 150 -8.08 15.53 -7.73
C GLU A 150 -8.58 14.17 -7.20
N ALA A 151 -9.55 14.16 -6.30
CA ALA A 151 -10.10 12.93 -5.75
C ALA A 151 -10.79 12.08 -6.83
N GLY A 152 -10.59 10.77 -6.77
CA GLY A 152 -11.20 9.86 -7.73
C GLY A 152 -10.43 9.71 -9.04
N ARG A 153 -9.20 10.22 -9.15
CA ARG A 153 -8.38 10.17 -10.36
C ARG A 153 -7.11 9.35 -10.15
N TYR A 154 -6.87 8.39 -11.03
CA TYR A 154 -5.61 7.64 -11.07
C TYR A 154 -4.43 8.59 -11.34
N GLY A 155 -3.30 8.38 -10.64
CA GLY A 155 -2.10 9.19 -10.79
C GLY A 155 -2.27 10.66 -10.41
N ALA A 156 -3.32 11.04 -9.68
CA ALA A 156 -3.53 12.39 -9.23
C ALA A 156 -2.34 12.89 -8.38
N PRO A 157 -1.80 14.09 -8.64
CA PRO A 157 -0.72 14.65 -7.83
C PRO A 157 -1.21 14.90 -6.41
N CYS A 158 -0.41 14.47 -5.44
CA CYS A 158 -0.68 14.67 -4.03
C CYS A 158 0.62 14.89 -3.26
N SER A 159 0.55 15.41 -2.06
CA SER A 159 1.68 15.38 -1.14
C SER A 159 1.67 14.11 -0.31
N VAL A 160 2.86 13.55 -0.10
CA VAL A 160 3.08 12.34 0.68
C VAL A 160 4.11 12.60 1.77
N SER A 161 3.95 12.00 2.94
CA SER A 161 4.90 12.10 4.04
C SER A 161 5.13 10.74 4.69
N CYS A 162 6.37 10.51 5.15
CA CYS A 162 6.76 9.37 5.95
C CYS A 162 7.51 9.84 7.20
N TYR A 163 7.12 9.32 8.37
CA TYR A 163 7.72 9.64 9.68
C TYR A 163 8.35 8.42 10.35
N PHE A 164 8.47 7.29 9.66
CA PHE A 164 9.25 6.19 10.16
C PHE A 164 10.71 6.62 10.32
N PRO A 165 11.34 6.45 11.50
CA PRO A 165 12.75 6.74 11.69
C PRO A 165 13.59 5.73 10.91
N MET A 166 14.57 6.21 10.16
CA MET A 166 15.45 5.37 9.34
C MET A 166 16.89 5.59 9.75
N PRO A 167 17.39 4.85 10.76
CA PRO A 167 18.76 4.96 11.24
C PRO A 167 19.77 4.44 10.22
N PHE A 168 20.98 5.01 10.22
CA PHE A 168 22.14 4.56 9.46
C PHE A 168 23.42 4.88 10.23
N ASP A 169 24.39 3.97 10.21
CA ASP A 169 25.65 4.15 10.97
C ASP A 169 26.76 4.78 10.12
N LYS A 170 26.84 4.42 8.84
CA LYS A 170 27.85 4.94 7.92
C LYS A 170 27.26 5.85 6.86
N LYS A 171 26.17 5.40 6.20
CA LYS A 171 25.61 6.11 5.05
C LYS A 171 24.14 5.80 4.82
N ALA A 172 23.38 6.81 4.45
CA ALA A 172 22.05 6.67 3.85
C ALA A 172 22.09 7.12 2.40
N ARG A 173 21.61 6.29 1.47
CA ARG A 173 21.41 6.64 0.06
C ARG A 173 19.97 6.46 -0.32
N ILE A 174 19.37 7.49 -0.95
CA ILE A 174 17.99 7.48 -1.43
C ILE A 174 18.00 7.76 -2.92
N GLU A 175 17.33 6.88 -3.69
CA GLU A 175 17.30 6.93 -5.14
C GLU A 175 15.87 6.81 -5.66
N ILE A 176 15.59 7.44 -6.79
CA ILE A 176 14.37 7.25 -7.58
C ILE A 176 14.75 6.59 -8.90
N ILE A 177 14.05 5.52 -9.23
CA ILE A 177 14.18 4.80 -10.50
C ILE A 177 12.91 5.10 -11.31
N ASN A 178 13.06 5.82 -12.40
CA ASN A 178 11.95 6.14 -13.30
C ASN A 178 11.90 5.13 -14.46
N GLU A 179 11.13 4.07 -14.30
CA GLU A 179 10.90 3.06 -15.36
C GLU A 179 9.74 3.44 -16.30
N ASN A 180 9.32 4.70 -16.30
CA ASN A 180 8.31 5.23 -17.20
C ASN A 180 8.95 5.69 -18.52
N ASP A 181 8.14 5.85 -19.56
CA ASP A 181 8.49 6.49 -20.84
C ASP A 181 8.34 8.02 -20.83
N MET A 182 7.95 8.59 -19.70
CA MET A 182 7.79 10.02 -19.44
C MET A 182 8.71 10.53 -18.34
N PRO A 183 9.09 11.82 -18.34
CA PRO A 183 9.80 12.43 -17.23
C PRO A 183 8.96 12.40 -15.94
N PHE A 184 9.63 12.10 -14.82
CA PHE A 184 9.04 12.17 -13.48
C PHE A 184 9.48 13.46 -12.80
N ILE A 185 8.52 14.30 -12.45
CA ILE A 185 8.74 15.57 -11.76
C ILE A 185 8.59 15.37 -10.28
N LEU A 186 9.60 15.76 -9.50
CA LEU A 186 9.65 15.54 -8.06
C LEU A 186 10.06 16.78 -7.31
N TYR A 187 9.26 17.16 -6.31
CA TYR A 187 9.66 18.05 -5.21
C TYR A 187 9.85 17.21 -3.95
N PHE A 188 10.90 17.45 -3.18
CA PHE A 188 11.15 16.69 -1.98
C PHE A 188 11.87 17.48 -0.89
N ASN A 189 11.59 17.10 0.36
CA ASN A 189 12.36 17.41 1.56
C ASN A 189 12.56 16.12 2.35
N ILE A 190 13.81 15.79 2.66
CA ILE A 190 14.19 14.64 3.47
C ILE A 190 14.99 15.19 4.64
N ASP A 191 14.38 15.20 5.81
CA ASP A 191 14.99 15.70 7.04
C ASP A 191 15.69 14.56 7.77
N TYR A 192 16.88 14.86 8.32
CA TYR A 192 17.67 13.90 9.08
C TYR A 192 18.40 14.53 10.25
N GLU A 193 18.75 13.70 11.22
CA GLU A 193 19.66 13.99 12.31
C GLU A 193 20.99 13.28 12.05
N MET A 194 22.10 13.95 12.39
CA MET A 194 23.45 13.38 12.41
C MET A 194 23.91 13.30 13.87
N TYR A 195 24.42 12.15 14.26
CA TYR A 195 24.89 11.88 15.62
C TYR A 195 26.41 12.01 15.70
N LYS A 196 26.95 12.17 16.91
CA LYS A 196 28.39 12.18 17.16
C LYS A 196 28.96 10.79 17.37
N GLU A 197 28.16 9.93 17.99
CA GLU A 197 28.53 8.57 18.35
C GLU A 197 27.91 7.56 17.39
N PRO A 198 28.58 6.43 17.11
CA PRO A 198 28.00 5.34 16.35
C PRO A 198 26.68 4.85 16.93
N LEU A 199 25.87 4.21 16.10
CA LEU A 199 24.66 3.54 16.54
C LEU A 199 24.99 2.34 17.46
N GLU A 200 24.06 1.95 18.31
CA GLU A 200 24.19 0.74 19.12
C GLU A 200 24.23 -0.50 18.21
N GLU A 201 25.02 -1.53 18.60
CA GLU A 201 25.31 -2.73 17.78
C GLU A 201 24.04 -3.47 17.30
N GLU A 202 22.98 -3.49 18.11
CA GLU A 202 21.70 -4.13 17.74
C GLU A 202 20.67 -3.14 17.20
N THR A 203 21.09 -1.98 16.68
CA THR A 203 20.17 -1.06 16.00
C THR A 203 19.56 -1.74 14.77
N ALA A 204 18.24 -1.75 14.71
CA ALA A 204 17.50 -2.29 13.58
C ALA A 204 17.23 -1.18 12.55
N TYR A 205 17.49 -1.47 11.29
CA TYR A 205 17.38 -0.57 10.14
C TYR A 205 16.02 -0.74 9.49
N PHE A 206 15.49 0.34 8.94
CA PHE A 206 14.18 0.35 8.26
C PHE A 206 14.24 -0.39 6.92
N HIS A 207 13.24 -1.21 6.66
CA HIS A 207 13.07 -1.97 5.43
C HIS A 207 11.65 -1.85 4.90
N ALA A 208 11.50 -1.97 3.58
CA ALA A 208 10.19 -2.11 2.94
C ALA A 208 10.29 -2.94 1.66
N CYS A 209 9.33 -3.83 1.45
CA CYS A 209 9.20 -4.62 0.22
C CYS A 209 7.78 -4.59 -0.31
N TRP A 210 7.64 -4.82 -1.61
CA TRP A 210 6.35 -4.86 -2.30
C TRP A 210 6.13 -6.22 -2.94
N ASN A 211 4.92 -6.75 -2.79
CA ASN A 211 4.49 -7.98 -3.44
C ASN A 211 3.15 -7.80 -4.15
N ARG A 212 2.89 -8.64 -5.16
CA ARG A 212 1.60 -8.72 -5.86
C ARG A 212 1.35 -10.11 -6.38
N GLU A 213 0.12 -10.58 -6.19
CA GLU A 213 -0.44 -11.74 -6.87
C GLU A 213 -1.68 -11.30 -7.65
N ASN A 214 -1.66 -11.54 -8.96
CA ASN A 214 -2.74 -11.12 -9.86
C ASN A 214 -2.96 -12.12 -10.99
N PRO A 215 -3.98 -12.98 -10.86
CA PRO A 215 -4.79 -13.19 -9.66
C PRO A 215 -4.08 -14.07 -8.61
N CYS A 216 -4.53 -14.01 -7.36
CA CYS A 216 -4.23 -15.04 -6.38
C CYS A 216 -4.78 -16.40 -6.84
N LYS A 217 -4.15 -17.50 -6.39
CA LYS A 217 -4.50 -18.87 -6.84
C LYS A 217 -5.65 -19.45 -6.01
N GLY A 218 -6.87 -18.95 -6.24
CA GLY A 218 -8.07 -19.47 -5.59
C GLY A 218 -8.54 -20.80 -6.16
N TRP A 219 -9.19 -21.60 -5.33
CA TRP A 219 -9.73 -22.92 -5.71
C TRP A 219 -11.25 -22.94 -5.86
N GLY A 220 -11.96 -21.91 -5.40
CA GLY A 220 -13.41 -21.90 -5.30
C GLY A 220 -14.06 -20.56 -5.61
N ASN A 221 -13.50 -19.80 -6.55
CA ASN A 221 -14.00 -18.46 -6.88
C ASN A 221 -15.47 -18.43 -7.39
N ASP A 222 -16.00 -19.57 -7.79
CA ASP A 222 -17.38 -19.82 -8.16
C ASP A 222 -18.27 -20.22 -6.96
N ILE A 223 -17.71 -20.50 -5.79
CA ILE A 223 -18.42 -20.85 -4.56
C ILE A 223 -18.66 -19.58 -3.74
N GLN A 224 -19.85 -19.46 -3.17
CA GLN A 224 -20.16 -18.31 -2.32
C GLN A 224 -19.29 -18.29 -1.06
N VAL A 225 -18.82 -17.10 -0.71
CA VAL A 225 -18.17 -16.82 0.58
C VAL A 225 -19.14 -17.16 1.73
N ASN A 226 -18.58 -17.63 2.83
CA ASN A 226 -19.34 -18.04 4.04
C ASN A 226 -20.33 -19.17 3.78
N SER A 227 -20.16 -19.93 2.69
CA SER A 227 -20.88 -21.18 2.54
C SER A 227 -20.33 -22.24 3.48
N PRO A 228 -21.18 -23.19 3.94
CA PRO A 228 -20.71 -24.28 4.79
C PRO A 228 -19.56 -25.09 4.17
N GLU A 229 -19.52 -25.16 2.84
CA GLU A 229 -18.49 -25.88 2.09
C GLU A 229 -17.13 -25.19 2.24
N VAL A 230 -17.06 -23.88 2.08
CA VAL A 230 -15.84 -23.10 2.24
C VAL A 230 -15.40 -23.09 3.69
N ASN A 231 -16.33 -22.83 4.61
CA ASN A 231 -16.02 -22.71 6.05
C ASN A 231 -15.50 -24.00 6.71
N ASN A 232 -15.71 -25.15 6.08
CA ASN A 232 -15.23 -26.44 6.61
C ASN A 232 -13.85 -26.86 6.03
N VAL A 233 -13.25 -26.10 5.13
CA VAL A 233 -11.90 -26.39 4.62
C VAL A 233 -10.86 -25.83 5.59
N SER A 234 -9.92 -26.67 6.02
CA SER A 234 -8.85 -26.27 6.94
C SER A 234 -7.63 -25.72 6.18
N ASN A 235 -6.94 -24.77 6.80
CA ASN A 235 -5.66 -24.22 6.29
C ASN A 235 -4.73 -23.84 7.46
N LEU A 236 -4.39 -24.83 8.28
CA LEU A 236 -3.60 -24.60 9.51
C LEU A 236 -2.16 -24.16 9.27
N LYS A 237 -1.60 -24.44 8.10
CA LYS A 237 -0.20 -24.17 7.76
C LYS A 237 -0.03 -22.94 6.85
N GLY A 238 -1.12 -22.28 6.48
CA GLY A 238 -1.08 -21.13 5.57
C GLY A 238 -0.54 -21.48 4.18
N GLU A 239 -0.79 -22.70 3.70
CA GLU A 239 -0.37 -23.12 2.37
C GLU A 239 -1.12 -22.30 1.33
N ASN A 240 -0.36 -21.74 0.37
CA ASN A 240 -0.85 -20.85 -0.69
C ASN A 240 -1.44 -19.49 -0.22
N ASN A 241 -1.25 -19.10 1.04
CA ASN A 241 -1.62 -17.76 1.48
C ASN A 241 -0.86 -16.69 0.69
N TYR A 242 -1.48 -15.53 0.52
CA TYR A 242 -0.79 -14.34 0.04
C TYR A 242 0.32 -13.93 1.03
N VAL A 243 1.53 -13.75 0.52
CA VAL A 243 2.70 -13.43 1.37
C VAL A 243 2.87 -11.91 1.47
N LEU A 244 2.73 -11.37 2.68
CA LEU A 244 3.05 -9.98 3.00
C LEU A 244 4.55 -9.78 3.19
N LEU A 245 5.18 -10.68 3.95
CA LEU A 245 6.61 -10.64 4.28
C LEU A 245 7.14 -12.06 4.45
N ASP A 246 8.34 -12.32 3.94
CA ASP A 246 9.11 -13.55 4.20
C ASP A 246 10.60 -13.17 4.26
N VAL A 247 11.16 -13.10 5.48
CA VAL A 247 12.52 -12.60 5.72
C VAL A 247 13.25 -13.44 6.75
N GLU A 248 14.59 -13.49 6.58
CA GLU A 248 15.52 -14.09 7.53
C GLU A 248 16.33 -12.99 8.22
N GLY A 249 16.64 -13.16 9.51
CA GLY A 249 17.42 -12.25 10.33
C GLY A 249 16.79 -12.01 11.69
N LYS A 250 17.21 -10.94 12.37
CA LYS A 250 16.67 -10.51 13.67
C LYS A 250 16.03 -9.13 13.51
N GLY A 251 14.78 -9.00 13.96
CA GLY A 251 14.06 -7.74 13.78
C GLY A 251 12.63 -7.75 14.31
N HIS A 252 11.83 -6.82 13.76
CA HIS A 252 10.40 -6.77 14.07
C HIS A 252 9.60 -6.15 12.92
N TYR A 253 8.48 -6.76 12.62
CA TYR A 253 7.50 -6.27 11.66
C TYR A 253 6.68 -5.15 12.26
N VAL A 254 6.49 -4.06 11.50
CA VAL A 254 5.75 -2.88 11.94
C VAL A 254 4.52 -2.56 11.10
N GLY A 255 4.15 -3.45 10.18
CA GLY A 255 2.88 -3.33 9.48
C GLY A 255 2.96 -3.37 7.97
N CYS A 256 1.82 -3.14 7.35
CA CYS A 256 1.69 -3.10 5.90
C CYS A 256 0.59 -2.14 5.44
N ASN A 257 0.59 -1.85 4.14
CA ASN A 257 -0.63 -1.55 3.40
C ASN A 257 -0.98 -2.72 2.47
N LEU A 258 -2.27 -2.91 2.23
CA LEU A 258 -2.80 -3.93 1.34
C LEU A 258 -3.83 -3.30 0.41
N THR A 259 -3.70 -3.59 -0.87
CA THR A 259 -4.67 -3.28 -1.91
C THR A 259 -5.30 -4.57 -2.42
N VAL A 260 -6.61 -4.65 -2.39
CA VAL A 260 -7.37 -5.78 -2.92
C VAL A 260 -8.32 -5.29 -3.99
N LYS A 261 -8.26 -5.85 -5.19
CA LYS A 261 -9.31 -5.74 -6.21
C LYS A 261 -10.07 -7.06 -6.24
N HIS A 262 -11.30 -7.01 -5.77
CA HIS A 262 -12.17 -8.17 -5.69
C HIS A 262 -13.00 -8.35 -6.97
N TYR A 263 -13.11 -9.58 -7.45
CA TYR A 263 -13.73 -9.91 -8.74
C TYR A 263 -15.05 -10.68 -8.63
N GLN A 264 -15.30 -11.37 -7.52
CA GLN A 264 -16.42 -12.30 -7.41
C GLN A 264 -17.79 -11.62 -7.15
N GLY A 265 -17.81 -10.42 -6.60
CA GLY A 265 -19.04 -9.72 -6.25
C GLY A 265 -19.69 -10.17 -4.94
N SER A 266 -18.95 -10.88 -4.06
CA SER A 266 -19.34 -11.24 -2.69
C SER A 266 -18.37 -10.63 -1.68
N TRP A 267 -18.49 -10.95 -0.38
CA TRP A 267 -17.51 -10.53 0.62
C TRP A 267 -16.16 -11.25 0.44
N TRP A 268 -15.05 -10.53 0.56
CA TRP A 268 -13.70 -11.05 0.27
C TRP A 268 -12.82 -11.26 1.52
N GLY A 269 -13.16 -10.65 2.65
CA GLY A 269 -12.26 -10.44 3.77
C GLY A 269 -12.31 -11.48 4.89
N GLU A 270 -12.72 -12.72 4.65
CA GLU A 270 -12.76 -13.80 5.67
C GLU A 270 -11.41 -14.49 5.90
N GLY A 271 -10.39 -14.15 5.14
CA GLY A 271 -9.08 -14.80 5.23
C GLY A 271 -8.28 -14.36 6.45
N ASN A 272 -7.73 -15.32 7.19
CA ASN A 272 -6.95 -15.08 8.41
C ASN A 272 -5.54 -14.55 8.09
N ASP A 273 -5.05 -13.59 8.88
CA ASP A 273 -3.63 -13.30 8.96
C ASP A 273 -2.90 -14.36 9.78
N MET A 274 -1.70 -14.75 9.34
CA MET A 274 -0.89 -15.78 9.98
C MET A 274 0.57 -15.34 10.05
N PHE A 275 1.14 -15.38 11.26
CA PHE A 275 2.55 -15.07 11.51
C PHE A 275 3.29 -16.34 11.94
N PHE A 276 4.26 -16.74 11.15
CA PHE A 276 5.17 -17.85 11.43
C PHE A 276 6.51 -17.27 11.90
N ILE A 277 6.80 -17.43 13.17
CA ILE A 277 7.97 -16.84 13.83
C ILE A 277 9.03 -17.91 14.01
N ASP A 278 10.27 -17.58 13.62
CA ASP A 278 11.47 -18.40 13.87
C ASP A 278 11.38 -19.86 13.42
N GLY A 279 10.66 -20.11 12.31
CA GLY A 279 10.56 -21.44 11.70
C GLY A 279 9.42 -22.29 12.23
N GLU A 280 8.41 -21.68 12.80
CA GLU A 280 7.20 -22.38 13.24
C GLU A 280 6.51 -23.11 12.07
N GLU A 281 6.03 -24.33 12.35
CA GLU A 281 5.20 -25.11 11.40
C GLU A 281 3.76 -24.61 11.38
N TYR A 282 3.27 -24.11 12.51
CA TYR A 282 1.94 -23.53 12.70
C TYR A 282 2.08 -22.10 13.23
N PRO A 283 1.26 -21.15 12.77
CA PRO A 283 1.41 -19.76 13.20
C PRO A 283 1.09 -19.61 14.69
N SER A 284 1.98 -18.98 15.45
CA SER A 284 1.71 -18.63 16.85
C SER A 284 0.77 -17.43 16.99
N LEU A 285 0.72 -16.58 15.96
CA LEU A 285 -0.26 -15.51 15.85
C LEU A 285 -1.14 -15.81 14.63
N ASN A 286 -2.43 -16.00 14.87
CA ASN A 286 -3.42 -16.33 13.85
C ASN A 286 -4.67 -15.48 14.09
N GLY A 287 -5.10 -14.74 13.04
CA GLY A 287 -6.25 -13.86 13.09
C GLY A 287 -7.58 -14.57 12.86
N THR A 288 -8.62 -13.78 12.66
CA THR A 288 -10.01 -14.20 12.48
C THR A 288 -10.64 -13.73 11.18
N GLY A 289 -9.99 -12.85 10.46
CA GLY A 289 -10.42 -12.29 9.18
C GLY A 289 -9.50 -11.15 8.73
N THR A 290 -9.49 -10.87 7.44
CA THR A 290 -8.67 -9.77 6.88
C THR A 290 -9.16 -8.41 7.39
N GLU A 291 -10.47 -8.20 7.52
CA GLU A 291 -10.99 -6.96 8.09
C GLU A 291 -10.60 -6.81 9.56
N ASP A 292 -10.57 -7.90 10.32
CA ASP A 292 -10.16 -7.91 11.73
C ASP A 292 -8.67 -7.56 11.86
N TYR A 293 -7.83 -8.09 10.95
CA TYR A 293 -6.42 -7.71 10.87
C TYR A 293 -6.26 -6.19 10.70
N PHE A 294 -7.07 -5.57 9.86
CA PHE A 294 -7.07 -4.11 9.67
C PHE A 294 -7.90 -3.35 10.71
N ASN A 295 -8.29 -4.01 11.83
CA ASN A 295 -9.08 -3.46 12.95
C ASN A 295 -10.46 -2.91 12.53
N HIS A 296 -11.06 -3.52 11.53
CA HIS A 296 -12.45 -3.32 11.16
C HIS A 296 -13.32 -4.44 11.73
N ALA A 297 -14.60 -4.39 11.50
CA ALA A 297 -15.54 -5.44 11.89
C ALA A 297 -16.78 -5.42 11.00
N TRP A 298 -17.29 -6.61 10.64
CA TRP A 298 -18.49 -6.78 9.83
C TRP A 298 -18.37 -6.11 8.44
N GLY A 299 -17.18 -6.21 7.83
CA GLY A 299 -16.81 -5.54 6.57
C GLY A 299 -15.86 -4.37 6.77
N MET A 300 -15.45 -3.73 5.69
CA MET A 300 -14.51 -2.60 5.71
C MET A 300 -15.24 -1.27 5.85
N GLN A 301 -14.64 -0.34 6.60
CA GLN A 301 -15.16 1.02 6.76
C GLN A 301 -14.09 2.04 6.35
N ARG A 302 -14.44 3.01 5.51
CA ARG A 302 -13.55 4.11 5.16
C ARG A 302 -13.24 4.96 6.40
N ASN A 303 -11.98 4.96 6.79
CA ASN A 303 -11.48 5.74 7.92
C ASN A 303 -9.96 5.96 7.81
N ALA A 304 -9.42 6.80 8.71
CA ALA A 304 -7.99 7.03 8.85
C ALA A 304 -7.68 7.28 10.33
N PHE A 305 -7.20 6.24 11.00
CA PHE A 305 -6.76 6.29 12.39
C PHE A 305 -5.23 6.20 12.49
N PRO A 306 -4.62 6.55 13.63
CA PRO A 306 -3.17 6.60 13.77
C PRO A 306 -2.45 5.31 13.37
N PHE A 307 -3.05 4.13 13.60
CA PHE A 307 -2.40 2.84 13.41
C PHE A 307 -3.08 1.95 12.37
N PHE A 308 -4.28 2.28 11.94
CA PHE A 308 -5.03 1.50 10.94
C PHE A 308 -6.04 2.36 10.19
N GLY A 309 -6.48 1.89 9.04
CA GLY A 309 -7.54 2.53 8.29
C GLY A 309 -7.73 1.93 6.89
N THR A 310 -8.84 2.33 6.26
CA THR A 310 -9.12 2.06 4.86
C THR A 310 -9.26 3.37 4.11
N ILE A 311 -8.29 3.66 3.25
CA ILE A 311 -8.12 4.92 2.53
C ILE A 311 -9.11 4.99 1.37
N VAL A 312 -9.20 3.89 0.61
CA VAL A 312 -10.12 3.71 -0.51
C VAL A 312 -11.00 2.52 -0.22
N HIS A 313 -12.29 2.69 -0.38
CA HIS A 313 -13.29 1.65 -0.20
C HIS A 313 -14.40 1.87 -1.21
N GLU A 314 -14.40 1.07 -2.29
CA GLU A 314 -15.46 1.13 -3.31
C GLU A 314 -16.70 0.33 -2.89
N GLY A 315 -16.49 -0.76 -2.13
CA GLY A 315 -17.56 -1.61 -1.60
C GLY A 315 -17.00 -2.90 -1.00
N ASP A 316 -17.76 -3.61 -0.19
CA ASP A 316 -17.32 -4.87 0.42
C ASP A 316 -17.37 -6.06 -0.55
N THR A 317 -18.03 -5.93 -1.67
CA THR A 317 -18.35 -7.04 -2.57
C THR A 317 -17.90 -6.83 -4.00
N ASP A 318 -17.45 -5.65 -4.33
CA ASP A 318 -16.97 -5.26 -5.65
C ASP A 318 -15.99 -4.08 -5.51
N GLY A 319 -15.28 -3.73 -6.59
CA GLY A 319 -14.35 -2.63 -6.55
C GLY A 319 -13.01 -2.97 -5.91
N PHE A 320 -12.30 -1.96 -5.46
CA PHE A 320 -11.05 -2.15 -4.77
C PHE A 320 -10.96 -1.44 -3.42
N GLN A 321 -10.07 -1.96 -2.58
CA GLN A 321 -9.82 -1.50 -1.23
C GLN A 321 -8.34 -1.14 -1.09
N VAL A 322 -8.03 -0.10 -0.34
CA VAL A 322 -6.67 0.20 0.11
C VAL A 322 -6.71 0.39 1.61
N SER A 323 -6.12 -0.54 2.34
CA SER A 323 -6.12 -0.55 3.79
C SER A 323 -4.70 -0.55 4.34
N TYR A 324 -4.50 -0.05 5.55
CA TYR A 324 -3.21 -0.09 6.22
C TYR A 324 -3.37 -0.48 7.69
N ARG A 325 -2.36 -1.16 8.22
CA ARG A 325 -2.15 -1.39 9.65
C ARG A 325 -0.69 -1.22 10.00
N PHE A 326 -0.42 -0.47 11.09
CA PHE A 326 0.92 -0.24 11.63
C PHE A 326 1.02 -0.73 13.07
N HIS A 327 1.85 -1.72 13.29
CA HIS A 327 2.15 -2.33 14.58
C HIS A 327 3.19 -1.50 15.37
N ILE A 328 2.85 -0.25 15.68
CA ILE A 328 3.77 0.67 16.37
C ILE A 328 3.86 0.35 17.87
N THR A 329 2.74 -0.02 18.47
CA THR A 329 2.65 -0.37 19.89
C THR A 329 2.77 -1.88 20.14
N ASP A 330 2.60 -2.67 19.09
CA ASP A 330 2.51 -4.13 19.10
C ASP A 330 3.40 -4.78 17.99
N PRO A 331 4.67 -4.35 17.80
CA PRO A 331 5.52 -4.91 16.75
C PRO A 331 5.75 -6.41 16.95
N VAL A 332 5.70 -7.16 15.85
CA VAL A 332 5.92 -8.62 15.87
C VAL A 332 7.40 -8.92 15.72
N ARG A 333 8.01 -9.45 16.78
CA ARG A 333 9.45 -9.68 16.89
C ARG A 333 9.85 -11.06 16.41
N PHE A 334 11.05 -11.16 15.83
CA PHE A 334 11.67 -12.40 15.41
C PHE A 334 13.19 -12.36 15.63
N GLU A 335 13.77 -13.52 15.91
CA GLU A 335 15.22 -13.68 16.15
C GLU A 335 15.96 -14.33 14.97
N LYS A 336 15.24 -15.06 14.08
CA LYS A 336 15.83 -15.80 12.96
C LYS A 336 15.11 -15.58 11.65
N GLN A 337 13.80 -15.61 11.66
CA GLN A 337 12.97 -15.41 10.47
C GLN A 337 11.54 -15.03 10.84
N LEU A 338 10.88 -14.36 9.92
CA LEU A 338 9.47 -14.05 10.01
C LEU A 338 8.81 -14.23 8.66
N LYS A 339 7.73 -15.03 8.63
CA LYS A 339 6.82 -15.08 7.49
C LYS A 339 5.45 -14.60 7.91
N VAL A 340 4.95 -13.56 7.25
CA VAL A 340 3.63 -12.96 7.46
C VAL A 340 2.79 -13.22 6.23
N THR A 341 1.63 -13.81 6.40
CA THR A 341 0.71 -14.16 5.31
C THR A 341 -0.72 -13.80 5.64
N ILE A 342 -1.56 -13.66 4.62
CA ILE A 342 -3.01 -13.56 4.77
C ILE A 342 -3.66 -14.49 3.74
N GLU A 343 -4.71 -15.20 4.13
CA GLU A 343 -5.54 -15.96 3.21
C GLU A 343 -6.33 -15.02 2.29
N HIS A 344 -6.40 -15.34 1.02
CA HIS A 344 -7.26 -14.61 0.07
C HIS A 344 -8.67 -15.25 0.00
N GLY A 345 -9.52 -14.85 0.94
CA GLY A 345 -10.73 -15.55 1.35
C GLY A 345 -10.40 -16.76 2.22
N HIS A 346 -11.39 -17.31 2.95
CA HIS A 346 -11.15 -18.46 3.82
C HIS A 346 -10.52 -19.63 3.05
N ALA A 347 -9.48 -20.22 3.62
CA ALA A 347 -8.69 -21.30 3.02
C ALA A 347 -8.25 -21.00 1.56
N ASN A 348 -8.03 -19.75 1.23
CA ASN A 348 -7.56 -19.29 -0.10
C ASN A 348 -8.53 -19.61 -1.27
N HIS A 349 -9.83 -19.56 -1.06
CA HIS A 349 -10.76 -19.93 -2.12
C HIS A 349 -10.95 -18.88 -3.21
N LEU A 350 -10.60 -17.60 -2.98
CA LEU A 350 -10.79 -16.49 -3.92
C LEU A 350 -9.58 -16.26 -4.84
N SER A 351 -9.83 -15.79 -6.04
CA SER A 351 -8.82 -15.45 -7.06
C SER A 351 -8.85 -13.95 -7.37
N ASP A 352 -8.45 -13.12 -6.41
CA ASP A 352 -8.44 -11.66 -6.50
C ASP A 352 -7.07 -11.11 -6.88
N ASP A 353 -7.01 -9.80 -7.22
CA ASP A 353 -5.74 -9.08 -7.38
C ASP A 353 -5.34 -8.47 -6.04
N TRP A 354 -4.28 -8.97 -5.44
CA TRP A 354 -3.73 -8.51 -4.19
C TRP A 354 -2.34 -7.91 -4.38
N SER A 355 -2.10 -6.74 -3.79
CA SER A 355 -0.77 -6.14 -3.72
C SER A 355 -0.56 -5.45 -2.39
N SER A 356 0.68 -5.50 -1.87
CA SER A 356 0.98 -4.96 -0.55
C SER A 356 2.39 -4.40 -0.46
N THR A 357 2.59 -3.44 0.45
CA THR A 357 3.90 -3.05 0.95
C THR A 357 3.99 -3.42 2.42
N ALA A 358 4.98 -4.23 2.76
CA ALA A 358 5.32 -4.57 4.15
C ALA A 358 6.46 -3.70 4.64
N TYR A 359 6.40 -3.32 5.93
CA TYR A 359 7.41 -2.51 6.60
C TYR A 359 7.93 -3.24 7.82
N TRP A 360 9.25 -3.24 8.01
CA TRP A 360 9.89 -3.85 9.17
C TRP A 360 11.21 -3.19 9.52
N TYR A 361 11.73 -3.50 10.68
CA TYR A 361 13.08 -3.16 11.09
C TYR A 361 13.89 -4.43 11.31
N GLN A 362 15.13 -4.43 10.85
CA GLN A 362 16.01 -5.60 10.92
C GLN A 362 17.48 -5.17 11.08
N VAL A 363 18.22 -5.94 11.85
CA VAL A 363 19.69 -5.78 11.96
C VAL A 363 20.34 -6.16 10.62
N LEU A 364 21.31 -5.38 10.17
CA LEU A 364 22.08 -5.68 8.96
C LEU A 364 23.14 -6.78 9.20
N PRO A 365 23.57 -7.52 8.17
CA PRO A 365 23.15 -7.40 6.77
C PRO A 365 21.81 -8.07 6.46
N THR A 366 21.14 -7.58 5.42
CA THR A 366 19.90 -8.21 4.92
C THR A 366 20.28 -9.36 3.99
N ALA A 367 19.85 -10.58 4.34
CA ALA A 367 20.24 -11.79 3.63
C ALA A 367 19.53 -11.97 2.26
N ILE A 368 18.32 -11.44 2.12
CA ILE A 368 17.48 -11.67 0.94
C ILE A 368 17.38 -10.41 0.09
N PRO A 369 17.80 -10.45 -1.20
CA PRO A 369 17.66 -9.30 -2.08
C PRO A 369 16.18 -9.06 -2.40
N LEU A 370 15.74 -7.81 -2.24
CA LEU A 370 14.40 -7.38 -2.62
C LEU A 370 14.20 -7.50 -4.13
N LYS A 371 13.01 -7.94 -4.54
CA LYS A 371 12.62 -8.08 -5.93
C LYS A 371 11.36 -7.26 -6.19
N VAL A 372 11.30 -6.63 -7.35
CA VAL A 372 10.11 -5.96 -7.85
C VAL A 372 9.74 -6.58 -9.18
N LEU A 373 8.44 -6.80 -9.39
CA LEU A 373 7.92 -7.32 -10.65
C LEU A 373 8.22 -6.35 -11.80
N PRO A 374 8.31 -6.81 -13.07
CA PRO A 374 8.37 -5.95 -14.23
C PRO A 374 7.20 -4.94 -14.27
N VAL A 375 7.39 -3.82 -14.95
CA VAL A 375 6.41 -2.71 -15.00
C VAL A 375 5.01 -3.21 -15.38
N GLU A 376 4.90 -4.05 -16.41
CA GLU A 376 3.63 -4.55 -16.95
C GLU A 376 2.83 -5.35 -15.91
N GLN A 377 3.54 -6.02 -15.00
CA GLN A 377 2.93 -6.82 -13.93
C GLN A 377 2.62 -5.98 -12.68
N ARG A 378 3.02 -4.70 -12.65
CA ARG A 378 2.70 -3.78 -11.56
C ARG A 378 1.49 -2.90 -11.84
N LEU A 379 1.13 -2.71 -13.12
CA LEU A 379 0.07 -1.78 -13.51
C LEU A 379 -1.30 -2.24 -13.01
N PRO A 380 -2.18 -1.29 -12.63
CA PRO A 380 -3.56 -1.59 -12.29
C PRO A 380 -4.31 -2.31 -13.41
N ASN A 381 -5.22 -3.22 -13.05
CA ASN A 381 -6.14 -3.84 -13.99
C ASN A 381 -7.27 -2.85 -14.35
N VAL A 382 -7.14 -2.19 -15.50
CA VAL A 382 -8.14 -1.26 -16.05
C VAL A 382 -8.23 -1.51 -17.56
N PRO A 383 -9.40 -1.80 -18.14
CA PRO A 383 -10.71 -2.03 -17.53
C PRO A 383 -10.79 -3.36 -16.75
N GLU A 384 -11.88 -3.57 -16.04
CA GLU A 384 -12.08 -4.75 -15.21
C GLU A 384 -11.89 -6.04 -15.99
N LEU A 385 -10.94 -6.86 -15.55
CA LEU A 385 -10.82 -8.23 -15.98
C LEU A 385 -11.87 -9.07 -15.24
N LYS A 386 -12.47 -10.03 -15.95
CA LYS A 386 -13.30 -11.04 -15.27
C LYS A 386 -12.38 -11.93 -14.44
N ALA A 387 -12.82 -12.27 -13.24
CA ALA A 387 -12.13 -13.24 -12.42
C ALA A 387 -11.83 -14.51 -13.22
N PRO A 388 -10.59 -15.01 -13.25
CA PRO A 388 -10.31 -16.30 -13.84
C PRO A 388 -11.05 -17.39 -13.04
N LYS A 389 -11.46 -18.45 -13.69
CA LYS A 389 -11.85 -19.66 -12.98
C LYS A 389 -10.65 -20.16 -12.20
N GLY A 390 -10.84 -20.54 -10.93
CA GLY A 390 -9.75 -20.99 -10.06
C GLY A 390 -8.89 -22.09 -10.67
N GLU A 391 -7.62 -22.14 -10.31
CA GLU A 391 -6.73 -23.24 -10.70
C GLU A 391 -7.15 -24.54 -10.00
N LEU A 392 -7.70 -25.47 -10.77
CA LEU A 392 -8.19 -26.76 -10.25
C LEU A 392 -7.09 -27.85 -10.17
N SER A 393 -5.85 -27.51 -10.55
CA SER A 393 -4.78 -28.51 -10.70
C SER A 393 -4.20 -29.07 -9.40
N ASN A 394 -4.31 -28.33 -8.29
CA ASN A 394 -3.68 -28.68 -7.01
C ASN A 394 -4.67 -28.69 -5.83
N LEU A 395 -5.89 -29.17 -6.05
CA LEU A 395 -6.90 -29.24 -5.00
C LEU A 395 -6.54 -30.35 -3.97
N THR A 396 -6.62 -30.00 -2.69
CA THR A 396 -6.63 -30.99 -1.61
C THR A 396 -7.91 -31.85 -1.66
N GLU A 397 -7.94 -32.97 -0.97
CA GLU A 397 -9.15 -33.80 -0.90
C GLU A 397 -10.31 -33.05 -0.22
N GLU A 398 -10.05 -32.21 0.76
CA GLU A 398 -11.06 -31.35 1.39
C GLU A 398 -11.66 -30.35 0.41
N MET A 399 -10.83 -29.68 -0.40
CA MET A 399 -11.28 -28.74 -1.46
C MET A 399 -12.12 -29.45 -2.53
N LYS A 400 -11.73 -30.67 -2.94
CA LYS A 400 -12.52 -31.48 -3.86
C LYS A 400 -13.89 -31.83 -3.30
N GLN A 401 -13.94 -32.29 -2.05
CA GLN A 401 -15.18 -32.62 -1.36
C GLN A 401 -16.07 -31.38 -1.18
N ALA A 402 -15.49 -30.22 -0.88
CA ALA A 402 -16.21 -28.96 -0.79
C ALA A 402 -16.88 -28.58 -2.12
N ARG A 403 -16.18 -28.73 -3.25
CA ARG A 403 -16.74 -28.47 -4.58
C ARG A 403 -17.84 -29.45 -4.94
N GLU A 404 -17.63 -30.75 -4.74
CA GLU A 404 -18.65 -31.79 -5.00
C GLU A 404 -19.92 -31.56 -4.15
N SER A 405 -19.73 -31.20 -2.88
CA SER A 405 -20.84 -30.86 -1.97
C SER A 405 -21.62 -29.62 -2.44
N PHE A 406 -20.90 -28.58 -2.87
CA PHE A 406 -21.52 -27.38 -3.44
C PHE A 406 -22.29 -27.66 -4.72
N GLU A 407 -21.71 -28.42 -5.66
CA GLU A 407 -22.36 -28.82 -6.91
C GLU A 407 -23.65 -29.60 -6.64
N LYS A 408 -23.58 -30.61 -5.76
CA LYS A 408 -24.74 -31.39 -5.36
C LYS A 408 -25.84 -30.53 -4.74
N ARG A 409 -25.48 -29.62 -3.82
CA ARG A 409 -26.43 -28.68 -3.21
C ARG A 409 -27.03 -27.72 -4.23
N SER A 410 -26.23 -27.26 -5.18
CA SER A 410 -26.67 -26.40 -6.28
C SER A 410 -27.68 -27.09 -7.20
N GLU A 411 -27.46 -28.37 -7.52
CA GLU A 411 -28.42 -29.19 -8.28
C GLU A 411 -29.74 -29.42 -7.52
N GLU A 412 -29.65 -29.71 -6.20
CA GLU A 412 -30.83 -29.95 -5.36
C GLU A 412 -31.70 -28.71 -5.18
N TYR A 413 -31.10 -27.52 -5.09
CA TYR A 413 -31.82 -26.27 -4.84
C TYR A 413 -32.18 -25.47 -6.09
N GLY A 414 -31.54 -25.80 -7.23
CA GLY A 414 -31.80 -25.19 -8.54
C GLY A 414 -31.42 -23.71 -8.64
N GLU A 415 -31.18 -23.26 -9.87
CA GLU A 415 -30.79 -21.87 -10.17
C GLU A 415 -31.77 -20.81 -9.62
N ALA A 416 -33.04 -21.12 -9.59
CA ALA A 416 -34.09 -20.20 -9.14
C ALA A 416 -33.99 -19.78 -7.67
N ARG A 417 -33.42 -20.62 -6.78
CA ARG A 417 -33.23 -20.27 -5.37
C ARG A 417 -31.95 -19.47 -5.11
N ILE A 418 -30.91 -19.74 -5.88
CA ILE A 418 -29.67 -18.93 -5.84
C ILE A 418 -30.01 -17.51 -6.30
N GLU A 419 -30.78 -17.39 -7.38
CA GLU A 419 -31.28 -16.12 -7.87
C GLU A 419 -32.16 -15.39 -6.84
N GLN A 420 -33.06 -16.10 -6.16
CA GLN A 420 -33.88 -15.51 -5.08
C GLN A 420 -33.06 -15.06 -3.87
N PHE A 421 -31.99 -15.78 -3.54
CA PHE A 421 -31.11 -15.38 -2.46
C PHE A 421 -30.30 -14.15 -2.84
N GLN A 422 -29.76 -14.12 -4.05
CA GLN A 422 -29.04 -12.96 -4.61
C GLN A 422 -29.96 -11.73 -4.72
N ILE A 423 -31.22 -11.92 -5.14
CA ILE A 423 -32.22 -10.84 -5.18
C ILE A 423 -32.52 -10.30 -3.77
N LYS A 424 -32.68 -11.18 -2.78
CA LYS A 424 -32.91 -10.75 -1.39
C LYS A 424 -31.71 -10.01 -0.82
N GLU A 425 -30.52 -10.51 -1.06
CA GLU A 425 -29.30 -9.89 -0.59
C GLU A 425 -29.07 -8.54 -1.28
N ASN A 426 -29.23 -8.46 -2.60
CA ASN A 426 -29.16 -7.22 -3.36
C ASN A 426 -30.23 -6.20 -2.96
N LYS A 427 -31.43 -6.68 -2.58
CA LYS A 427 -32.48 -5.82 -2.05
C LYS A 427 -32.11 -5.24 -0.68
N ALA A 428 -31.62 -6.08 0.23
CA ALA A 428 -31.16 -5.64 1.55
C ALA A 428 -30.01 -4.63 1.45
N ARG A 429 -29.08 -4.83 0.50
CA ARG A 429 -27.97 -3.89 0.22
C ARG A 429 -28.47 -2.55 -0.33
N ARG A 430 -29.44 -2.57 -1.26
CA ARG A 430 -30.05 -1.33 -1.78
C ARG A 430 -30.76 -0.55 -0.68
N GLU A 431 -31.47 -1.25 0.21
CA GLU A 431 -32.14 -0.63 1.36
C GLU A 431 -31.12 -0.06 2.36
N SER A 432 -29.97 -0.74 2.57
CA SER A 432 -28.86 -0.25 3.38
C SER A 432 -28.19 1.00 2.78
N LYS A 433 -27.91 0.98 1.46
CA LYS A 433 -27.37 2.17 0.75
C LYS A 433 -28.34 3.37 0.83
N LEU A 434 -29.64 3.14 0.61
CA LEU A 434 -30.68 4.19 0.76
C LEU A 434 -30.73 4.75 2.18
N ASN A 435 -30.57 3.91 3.20
CA ASN A 435 -30.53 4.38 4.59
C ASN A 435 -29.26 5.19 4.89
N THR A 436 -28.13 4.85 4.26
CA THR A 436 -26.88 5.60 4.39
C THR A 436 -26.94 6.94 3.68
N GLU A 437 -27.55 6.99 2.49
CA GLU A 437 -27.81 8.24 1.76
C GLU A 437 -28.80 9.14 2.49
N PHE A 438 -29.84 8.56 3.08
CA PHE A 438 -30.82 9.30 3.89
C PHE A 438 -30.21 9.87 5.17
N ALA A 439 -29.34 9.11 5.86
CA ALA A 439 -28.59 9.58 7.02
C ALA A 439 -27.56 10.67 6.64
N GLY A 440 -27.00 10.62 5.44
CA GLY A 440 -26.13 11.66 4.88
C GLY A 440 -26.91 12.96 4.65
N LYS A 441 -28.07 12.89 4.01
CA LYS A 441 -28.94 14.07 3.80
C LYS A 441 -29.43 14.70 5.08
N LEU A 442 -29.82 13.90 6.09
CA LEU A 442 -30.18 14.43 7.42
C LEU A 442 -29.05 15.19 8.09
N ARG A 443 -27.77 14.84 7.84
CA ARG A 443 -26.64 15.59 8.37
C ARG A 443 -26.39 16.91 7.64
N GLU A 444 -26.66 16.97 6.36
CA GLU A 444 -26.56 18.22 5.56
C GLU A 444 -27.65 19.21 5.93
N ASP A 445 -28.87 18.74 6.25
CA ASP A 445 -30.00 19.60 6.64
C ASP A 445 -29.90 20.14 8.08
N TYR A 446 -28.92 19.65 8.90
CA TYR A 446 -28.70 20.09 10.29
C TYR A 446 -27.37 20.84 10.49
N GLN A 447 -26.62 21.17 9.43
CA GLN A 447 -25.47 22.09 9.45
C GLN A 447 -25.83 23.44 8.84
#